data_004cab839e14356969f681b502d471c0
#
_entry.id   004cab839e14356969f681b502d471c0
#
_cell.length_a   1.000
_cell.length_b   1.000
_cell.length_c   1.000
_cell.angle_alpha   90.00
_cell.angle_beta   90.00
_cell.angle_gamma   90.00
#
_symmetry.space_group_name_H-M   'P 1'
#
loop_
_entity.id
_entity.type
_entity.pdbx_description
1 polymer ?
#
loop_
_entity_poly.entity_id
_entity_poly.type
_entity_poly.pdbx_seq_one_letter_code
_entity_poly.pdbx_strand_id
1 'polypeptide(L)'
;MPIRVPIQEDRGELPESWVQTKIIRGIIMKRLEDYVISIPDFPEEGIIFRDVTTILEDPDGLSLAVDGIREMLKGVEYDSVVGPESRGFIFGVPVAYAEHKSFIPVRKKGKLPREVLSADYELEYGTATIEIHKDSIKPGQKVVIIDDLIATGGTIGAIIKLIEELGGEVVKICFIMELAGLNGREKLAGYDVEAMITYEGK
;
A
#
# COMPACT_ATOMS: atom_id res chain seq x y z
N MET A 1 -3.75 34.54 -1.64
CA MET A 1 -4.32 34.60 -0.27
C MET A 1 -4.07 33.25 0.37
N PRO A 2 -3.38 33.16 1.52
CA PRO A 2 -3.16 31.87 2.17
C PRO A 2 -4.44 31.41 2.89
N ILE A 3 -4.89 30.21 2.58
CA ILE A 3 -6.05 29.57 3.23
C ILE A 3 -5.60 29.09 4.62
N ARG A 4 -6.18 29.64 5.68
CA ARG A 4 -6.06 29.10 7.04
C ARG A 4 -7.04 27.93 7.17
N VAL A 5 -6.52 26.72 7.34
CA VAL A 5 -7.31 25.55 7.72
C VAL A 5 -7.33 25.44 9.26
N PRO A 6 -8.48 25.22 9.91
CA PRO A 6 -8.55 25.05 11.37
C PRO A 6 -7.88 23.75 11.79
N ILE A 7 -7.09 23.83 12.87
CA ILE A 7 -6.47 22.68 13.54
C ILE A 7 -7.60 21.91 14.24
N GLN A 8 -7.83 20.67 13.85
CA GLN A 8 -8.67 19.73 14.59
C GLN A 8 -7.76 18.83 15.41
N GLU A 9 -7.87 18.92 16.72
CA GLU A 9 -7.12 18.14 17.71
C GLU A 9 -7.63 16.69 17.78
N ASP A 10 -6.70 15.82 18.11
CA ASP A 10 -6.82 14.41 18.52
C ASP A 10 -6.71 13.38 17.38
N ARG A 11 -5.45 13.03 17.06
CA ARG A 11 -5.09 11.80 16.34
C ARG A 11 -3.87 11.22 17.02
N GLY A 12 -3.91 9.91 17.31
CA GLY A 12 -2.80 9.17 17.88
C GLY A 12 -1.48 9.54 17.21
N GLU A 13 -0.44 9.72 18.02
CA GLU A 13 0.87 10.23 17.61
C GLU A 13 1.47 9.34 16.52
N LEU A 14 1.38 9.79 15.28
CA LEU A 14 2.19 9.27 14.19
C LEU A 14 3.66 9.57 14.50
N PRO A 15 4.62 8.74 14.07
CA PRO A 15 6.04 9.04 14.23
C PRO A 15 6.34 10.47 13.76
N GLU A 16 7.08 11.23 14.56
CA GLU A 16 7.41 12.65 14.24
C GLU A 16 8.00 12.84 12.83
N SER A 17 8.60 11.79 12.26
CA SER A 17 9.11 11.76 10.88
C SER A 17 8.02 11.97 9.81
N TRP A 18 6.76 11.58 10.08
CA TRP A 18 5.61 11.72 9.17
C TRP A 18 4.93 13.08 9.32
N VAL A 19 5.13 13.75 10.46
CA VAL A 19 4.48 15.01 10.83
C VAL A 19 5.32 16.23 10.47
N GLN A 20 6.51 16.07 9.88
CA GLN A 20 7.34 17.22 9.55
C GLN A 20 6.71 18.06 8.43
N THR A 21 5.86 19.00 8.86
CA THR A 21 5.61 20.23 8.10
C THR A 21 6.95 20.97 7.98
N LYS A 22 7.75 20.63 6.97
CA LYS A 22 8.98 21.38 6.67
C LYS A 22 8.57 22.77 6.19
N ILE A 23 8.62 23.76 7.07
CA ILE A 23 8.54 25.15 6.68
C ILE A 23 9.91 25.54 6.11
N ILE A 24 10.09 25.39 4.81
CA ILE A 24 11.23 25.94 4.10
C ILE A 24 10.76 27.25 3.44
N ARG A 25 11.27 28.40 3.92
CA ARG A 25 10.98 29.74 3.38
C ARG A 25 9.50 30.17 3.42
N GLY A 26 8.73 29.77 4.43
CA GLY A 26 7.33 30.18 4.57
C GLY A 26 6.33 29.42 3.66
N ILE A 27 6.75 28.37 3.02
CA ILE A 27 5.89 27.47 2.23
C ILE A 27 5.45 26.33 3.13
N ILE A 28 4.14 26.17 3.34
CA ILE A 28 3.54 25.01 4.01
C ILE A 28 3.63 23.86 3.02
N MET A 29 4.43 22.83 3.34
CA MET A 29 4.47 21.62 2.53
C MET A 29 3.20 20.83 2.81
N LYS A 30 2.51 20.40 1.74
CA LYS A 30 1.36 19.50 1.81
C LYS A 30 1.78 18.16 2.39
N ARG A 31 0.89 17.57 3.20
CA ARG A 31 1.01 16.17 3.64
C ARG A 31 0.48 15.27 2.53
N LEU A 32 0.84 13.99 2.54
CA LEU A 32 0.39 13.04 1.52
C LEU A 32 -1.14 12.98 1.42
N GLU A 33 -1.83 13.04 2.55
CA GLU A 33 -3.31 13.04 2.60
C GLU A 33 -3.94 14.25 1.90
N ASP A 34 -3.23 15.38 1.77
CA ASP A 34 -3.71 16.58 1.09
C ASP A 34 -3.75 16.41 -0.45
N TYR A 35 -3.15 15.34 -0.96
CA TYR A 35 -3.19 14.93 -2.37
C TYR A 35 -4.27 13.88 -2.67
N VAL A 36 -4.94 13.33 -1.65
CA VAL A 36 -6.01 12.34 -1.85
C VAL A 36 -7.36 13.04 -1.91
N ILE A 37 -8.02 12.96 -3.06
CA ILE A 37 -9.38 13.47 -3.21
C ILE A 37 -10.37 12.46 -2.62
N SER A 38 -11.29 12.98 -1.79
CA SER A 38 -12.38 12.19 -1.22
C SER A 38 -13.66 12.47 -1.99
N ILE A 39 -14.26 11.44 -2.57
CA ILE A 39 -15.46 11.50 -3.39
C ILE A 39 -16.61 10.89 -2.56
N PRO A 40 -17.53 11.71 -2.03
CA PRO A 40 -18.68 11.18 -1.30
C PRO A 40 -19.65 10.48 -2.23
N ASP A 41 -20.39 9.51 -1.68
CA ASP A 41 -21.45 8.76 -2.35
C ASP A 41 -20.99 8.05 -3.63
N PHE A 42 -19.79 7.50 -3.65
CA PHE A 42 -19.25 6.72 -4.75
C PHE A 42 -18.67 5.38 -4.25
N PRO A 43 -18.98 4.23 -4.90
CA PRO A 43 -19.92 4.05 -6.03
C PRO A 43 -21.40 4.07 -5.61
N GLU A 44 -21.68 4.08 -4.28
CA GLU A 44 -23.02 4.06 -3.70
C GLU A 44 -23.15 5.10 -2.58
N GLU A 45 -24.38 5.52 -2.28
CA GLU A 45 -24.70 6.48 -1.20
C GLU A 45 -24.12 6.02 0.16
N GLY A 46 -23.47 6.90 0.89
CA GLY A 46 -22.85 6.65 2.19
C GLY A 46 -21.41 6.13 2.13
N ILE A 47 -20.88 5.83 0.95
CA ILE A 47 -19.45 5.45 0.76
C ILE A 47 -18.64 6.69 0.42
N ILE A 48 -17.49 6.86 1.08
CA ILE A 48 -16.51 7.89 0.72
C ILE A 48 -15.34 7.22 0.02
N PHE A 49 -15.29 7.35 -1.30
CA PHE A 49 -14.18 6.83 -2.08
C PHE A 49 -12.94 7.72 -1.92
N ARG A 50 -11.81 7.12 -1.61
CA ARG A 50 -10.50 7.79 -1.48
C ARG A 50 -9.71 7.56 -2.76
N ASP A 51 -9.62 8.60 -3.57
CA ASP A 51 -8.94 8.48 -4.86
C ASP A 51 -7.43 8.63 -4.71
N VAL A 52 -6.74 7.49 -4.56
CA VAL A 52 -5.28 7.44 -4.47
C VAL A 52 -4.60 7.88 -5.78
N THR A 53 -5.31 7.82 -6.91
CA THR A 53 -4.71 8.18 -8.20
C THR A 53 -4.40 9.66 -8.30
N THR A 54 -5.06 10.50 -7.52
CA THR A 54 -4.77 11.95 -7.46
C THR A 54 -3.38 12.26 -6.88
N ILE A 55 -2.78 11.33 -6.11
CA ILE A 55 -1.38 11.43 -5.68
C ILE A 55 -0.44 11.42 -6.88
N LEU A 56 -0.79 10.68 -7.94
CA LEU A 56 0.04 10.50 -9.14
C LEU A 56 0.00 11.71 -10.07
N GLU A 57 -1.01 12.57 -9.94
CA GLU A 57 -1.20 13.77 -10.77
C GLU A 57 -0.27 14.91 -10.37
N ASP A 58 0.34 14.83 -9.18
CA ASP A 58 1.24 15.85 -8.66
C ASP A 58 2.65 15.23 -8.41
N PRO A 59 3.72 15.82 -8.96
CA PRO A 59 5.07 15.27 -8.80
C PRO A 59 5.55 15.24 -7.34
N ASP A 60 5.12 16.19 -6.51
CA ASP A 60 5.45 16.21 -5.09
C ASP A 60 4.67 15.13 -4.33
N GLY A 61 3.38 14.92 -4.68
CA GLY A 61 2.54 13.86 -4.14
C GLY A 61 3.13 12.47 -4.43
N LEU A 62 3.50 12.22 -5.69
CA LEU A 62 4.15 10.97 -6.08
C LEU A 62 5.47 10.75 -5.35
N SER A 63 6.31 11.79 -5.25
CA SER A 63 7.59 11.72 -4.54
C SER A 63 7.38 11.41 -3.06
N LEU A 64 6.43 12.08 -2.39
CA LEU A 64 6.08 11.82 -0.99
C LEU A 64 5.63 10.39 -0.76
N ALA A 65 4.80 9.84 -1.66
CA ALA A 65 4.33 8.46 -1.56
C ALA A 65 5.47 7.45 -1.66
N VAL A 66 6.34 7.58 -2.67
CA VAL A 66 7.47 6.68 -2.89
C VAL A 66 8.50 6.79 -1.76
N ASP A 67 8.90 8.01 -1.40
CA ASP A 67 9.89 8.24 -0.33
C ASP A 67 9.33 7.83 1.04
N GLY A 68 8.04 8.01 1.27
CA GLY A 68 7.38 7.56 2.49
C GLY A 68 7.43 6.04 2.65
N ILE A 69 7.12 5.27 1.61
CA ILE A 69 7.27 3.81 1.66
C ILE A 69 8.73 3.42 1.90
N ARG A 70 9.68 4.11 1.27
CA ARG A 70 11.11 3.85 1.50
C ARG A 70 11.53 4.11 2.94
N GLU A 71 10.98 5.13 3.58
CA GLU A 71 11.25 5.41 5.00
C GLU A 71 10.68 4.30 5.91
N MET A 72 9.46 3.75 5.61
CA MET A 72 8.92 2.59 6.32
C MET A 72 9.82 1.36 6.20
N LEU A 73 10.53 1.21 5.09
CA LEU A 73 11.43 0.08 4.82
C LEU A 73 12.84 0.29 5.37
N LYS A 74 13.12 1.41 5.98
CA LYS A 74 14.46 1.74 6.51
C LYS A 74 14.86 0.78 7.63
N GLY A 75 16.01 0.13 7.43
CA GLY A 75 16.51 -0.87 8.37
C GLY A 75 15.88 -2.26 8.23
N VAL A 76 14.92 -2.44 7.31
CA VAL A 76 14.36 -3.75 6.98
C VAL A 76 15.25 -4.45 5.96
N GLU A 77 15.67 -5.66 6.26
CA GLU A 77 16.41 -6.50 5.30
C GLU A 77 15.43 -7.29 4.44
N TYR A 78 15.45 -7.04 3.13
CA TYR A 78 14.61 -7.75 2.15
C TYR A 78 15.29 -7.86 0.80
N ASP A 79 14.84 -8.81 -0.02
CA ASP A 79 15.42 -9.13 -1.33
C ASP A 79 14.59 -8.58 -2.48
N SER A 80 13.26 -8.57 -2.33
CA SER A 80 12.31 -8.25 -3.40
C SER A 80 11.09 -7.51 -2.88
N VAL A 81 10.50 -6.73 -3.76
CA VAL A 81 9.18 -6.12 -3.58
C VAL A 81 8.14 -6.95 -4.32
N VAL A 82 7.03 -7.25 -3.67
CA VAL A 82 5.85 -7.89 -4.27
C VAL A 82 4.71 -6.87 -4.30
N GLY A 83 3.98 -6.80 -5.40
CA GLY A 83 2.82 -5.91 -5.50
C GLY A 83 1.70 -6.49 -6.34
N PRO A 84 0.43 -6.26 -5.97
CA PRO A 84 -0.73 -6.70 -6.74
C PRO A 84 -1.05 -5.78 -7.93
N GLU A 85 -1.63 -6.37 -8.97
CA GLU A 85 -2.21 -5.64 -10.10
C GLU A 85 -3.42 -4.82 -9.64
N SER A 86 -3.52 -3.54 -9.94
CA SER A 86 -2.62 -2.73 -10.74
C SER A 86 -1.96 -1.61 -9.91
N ARG A 87 -2.61 -1.15 -8.83
CA ARG A 87 -2.14 0.04 -8.09
C ARG A 87 -0.92 -0.25 -7.21
N GLY A 88 -0.78 -1.49 -6.71
CA GLY A 88 0.45 -1.92 -6.06
C GLY A 88 1.69 -1.85 -6.96
N PHE A 89 1.52 -2.01 -8.29
CA PHE A 89 2.64 -1.84 -9.23
C PHE A 89 3.12 -0.39 -9.30
N ILE A 90 2.18 0.55 -9.25
CA ILE A 90 2.48 1.98 -9.41
C ILE A 90 3.42 2.48 -8.32
N PHE A 91 3.23 2.03 -7.09
CA PHE A 91 4.07 2.41 -5.95
C PHE A 91 5.22 1.43 -5.72
N GLY A 92 4.99 0.14 -5.90
CA GLY A 92 5.99 -0.89 -5.66
C GLY A 92 7.18 -0.85 -6.64
N VAL A 93 6.92 -0.59 -7.92
CA VAL A 93 8.00 -0.53 -8.94
C VAL A 93 8.97 0.63 -8.71
N PRO A 94 8.52 1.88 -8.46
CA PRO A 94 9.42 2.98 -8.13
C PRO A 94 10.24 2.73 -6.86
N VAL A 95 9.64 2.13 -5.83
CA VAL A 95 10.37 1.76 -4.60
C VAL A 95 11.42 0.70 -4.90
N ALA A 96 11.07 -0.38 -5.60
CA ALA A 96 12.02 -1.43 -5.98
C ALA A 96 13.20 -0.87 -6.79
N TYR A 97 12.92 0.03 -7.74
CA TYR A 97 13.94 0.72 -8.53
C TYR A 97 14.86 1.57 -7.64
N ALA A 98 14.29 2.40 -6.76
CA ALA A 98 15.06 3.30 -5.88
C ALA A 98 15.93 2.54 -4.86
N GLU A 99 15.45 1.40 -4.37
CA GLU A 99 16.15 0.53 -3.42
C GLU A 99 17.04 -0.54 -4.09
N HIS A 100 17.12 -0.52 -5.43
CA HIS A 100 17.88 -1.50 -6.22
C HIS A 100 17.49 -2.96 -5.92
N LYS A 101 16.16 -3.20 -5.83
CA LYS A 101 15.54 -4.50 -5.57
C LYS A 101 14.76 -5.00 -6.78
N SER A 102 14.47 -6.29 -6.83
CA SER A 102 13.57 -6.84 -7.84
C SER A 102 12.11 -6.54 -7.47
N PHE A 103 11.25 -6.48 -8.50
CA PHE A 103 9.81 -6.39 -8.34
C PHE A 103 9.13 -7.65 -8.88
N ILE A 104 8.26 -8.25 -8.09
CA ILE A 104 7.52 -9.48 -8.39
C ILE A 104 6.04 -9.12 -8.51
N PRO A 105 5.45 -9.20 -9.71
CA PRO A 105 4.05 -8.88 -9.92
C PRO A 105 3.15 -10.04 -9.50
N VAL A 106 2.13 -9.75 -8.69
CA VAL A 106 0.97 -10.62 -8.47
C VAL A 106 -0.17 -10.13 -9.34
N ARG A 107 -0.77 -11.01 -10.15
CA ARG A 107 -1.74 -10.61 -11.16
C ARG A 107 -3.04 -11.39 -11.05
N LYS A 108 -4.10 -10.85 -11.62
CA LYS A 108 -5.37 -11.55 -11.81
C LYS A 108 -5.18 -12.76 -12.72
N LYS A 109 -5.98 -13.80 -12.52
CA LYS A 109 -5.93 -15.07 -13.25
C LYS A 109 -5.79 -14.90 -14.76
N GLY A 110 -4.85 -15.67 -15.34
CA GLY A 110 -4.62 -15.71 -16.79
C GLY A 110 -3.82 -14.53 -17.36
N LYS A 111 -3.20 -13.69 -16.49
CA LYS A 111 -2.37 -12.56 -16.93
C LYS A 111 -0.87 -12.85 -16.96
N LEU A 112 -0.45 -13.95 -16.35
CA LEU A 112 0.95 -14.35 -16.31
C LEU A 112 1.25 -15.47 -17.33
N PRO A 113 2.33 -15.36 -18.13
CA PRO A 113 2.54 -16.29 -19.28
C PRO A 113 3.30 -17.56 -18.94
N ARG A 114 3.91 -17.68 -17.74
CA ARG A 114 4.67 -18.87 -17.32
C ARG A 114 3.85 -19.72 -16.36
N GLU A 115 4.44 -20.78 -15.80
CA GLU A 115 3.78 -21.56 -14.73
C GLU A 115 3.50 -20.70 -13.51
N VAL A 116 2.29 -20.81 -12.99
CA VAL A 116 1.80 -20.01 -11.88
C VAL A 116 1.36 -20.85 -10.69
N LEU A 117 1.45 -20.25 -9.52
CA LEU A 117 0.71 -20.64 -8.33
C LEU A 117 -0.46 -19.67 -8.19
N SER A 118 -1.64 -20.19 -7.82
CA SER A 118 -2.88 -19.42 -7.76
C SER A 118 -3.48 -19.49 -6.36
N ALA A 119 -4.08 -18.39 -5.89
CA ALA A 119 -4.86 -18.35 -4.68
C ALA A 119 -6.18 -17.62 -4.91
N ASP A 120 -7.26 -18.20 -4.38
CA ASP A 120 -8.57 -17.55 -4.37
C ASP A 120 -8.74 -16.74 -3.09
N TYR A 121 -9.45 -15.63 -3.19
CA TYR A 121 -9.82 -14.80 -2.06
C TYR A 121 -11.24 -14.24 -2.22
N GLU A 122 -11.86 -13.98 -1.09
CA GLU A 122 -13.22 -13.44 -1.04
C GLU A 122 -13.20 -11.91 -1.24
N LEU A 123 -14.08 -11.45 -2.10
CA LEU A 123 -14.46 -10.05 -2.25
C LEU A 123 -15.77 -9.81 -1.49
N GLU A 124 -16.20 -8.56 -1.33
CA GLU A 124 -17.54 -8.26 -0.82
C GLU A 124 -18.64 -8.95 -1.64
N TYR A 125 -18.42 -9.09 -2.95
CA TYR A 125 -19.31 -9.78 -3.89
C TYR A 125 -18.51 -10.78 -4.72
N GLY A 126 -18.53 -12.07 -4.29
CA GLY A 126 -17.90 -13.18 -5.02
C GLY A 126 -16.46 -13.50 -4.63
N THR A 127 -15.80 -14.29 -5.45
CA THR A 127 -14.41 -14.70 -5.30
C THR A 127 -13.57 -14.18 -6.46
N ALA A 128 -12.30 -13.88 -6.19
CA ALA A 128 -11.32 -13.55 -7.23
C ALA A 128 -10.09 -14.46 -7.06
N THR A 129 -9.38 -14.68 -8.15
CA THR A 129 -8.14 -15.46 -8.18
C THR A 129 -6.98 -14.56 -8.54
N ILE A 130 -5.90 -14.66 -7.78
CA ILE A 130 -4.60 -14.03 -8.09
C ILE A 130 -3.55 -15.09 -8.33
N GLU A 131 -2.53 -14.72 -9.08
CA GLU A 131 -1.47 -15.62 -9.53
C GLU A 131 -0.10 -14.96 -9.37
N ILE A 132 0.88 -15.79 -9.03
CA ILE A 132 2.30 -15.46 -9.01
C ILE A 132 3.06 -16.52 -9.81
N HIS A 133 4.16 -16.16 -10.47
CA HIS A 133 5.01 -17.16 -11.13
C HIS A 133 5.69 -18.06 -10.11
N LYS A 134 5.67 -19.36 -10.34
CA LYS A 134 6.28 -20.38 -9.44
C LYS A 134 7.78 -20.20 -9.22
N ASP A 135 8.47 -19.61 -10.18
CA ASP A 135 9.92 -19.40 -10.20
C ASP A 135 10.34 -18.01 -9.72
N SER A 136 9.40 -17.16 -9.28
CA SER A 136 9.69 -15.77 -8.93
C SER A 136 10.24 -15.56 -7.51
N ILE A 137 9.98 -16.51 -6.62
CA ILE A 137 10.45 -16.47 -5.23
C ILE A 137 11.24 -17.75 -4.93
N LYS A 138 12.39 -17.59 -4.29
CA LYS A 138 13.23 -18.71 -3.83
C LYS A 138 12.97 -18.99 -2.36
N PRO A 139 13.08 -20.26 -1.91
CA PRO A 139 12.98 -20.59 -0.50
C PRO A 139 13.92 -19.75 0.36
N GLY A 140 13.38 -19.18 1.45
CA GLY A 140 14.09 -18.30 2.37
C GLY A 140 14.28 -16.85 1.88
N GLN A 141 13.78 -16.51 0.70
CA GLN A 141 13.84 -15.12 0.19
C GLN A 141 12.90 -14.22 1.00
N LYS A 142 13.45 -13.12 1.50
CA LYS A 142 12.70 -12.11 2.24
C LYS A 142 12.03 -11.14 1.28
N VAL A 143 10.75 -10.93 1.45
CA VAL A 143 9.98 -10.04 0.58
C VAL A 143 9.18 -9.02 1.37
N VAL A 144 9.00 -7.83 0.80
CA VAL A 144 8.05 -6.83 1.27
C VAL A 144 6.88 -6.75 0.31
N ILE A 145 5.67 -6.55 0.85
CA ILE A 145 4.47 -6.35 0.03
C ILE A 145 4.15 -4.85 0.02
N ILE A 146 3.90 -4.29 -1.16
CA ILE A 146 3.50 -2.89 -1.31
C ILE A 146 2.20 -2.83 -2.10
N ASP A 147 1.19 -2.17 -1.53
CA ASP A 147 -0.06 -1.87 -2.21
C ASP A 147 -0.52 -0.44 -1.89
N ASP A 148 -1.50 0.07 -2.61
CA ASP A 148 -2.04 1.40 -2.38
C ASP A 148 -2.95 1.48 -1.16
N LEU A 149 -3.78 0.46 -0.93
CA LEU A 149 -4.86 0.51 0.04
C LEU A 149 -5.05 -0.83 0.76
N ILE A 150 -5.16 -0.79 2.08
CA ILE A 150 -5.75 -1.89 2.86
C ILE A 150 -7.21 -1.56 3.20
N ALA A 151 -8.12 -2.41 2.74
CA ALA A 151 -9.54 -2.41 3.08
C ALA A 151 -9.85 -3.60 4.00
N THR A 152 -10.31 -4.72 3.44
CA THR A 152 -10.64 -5.93 4.19
C THR A 152 -9.47 -6.91 4.38
N GLY A 153 -8.30 -6.64 3.82
CA GLY A 153 -7.10 -7.46 3.91
C GLY A 153 -7.12 -8.77 3.10
N GLY A 154 -8.21 -9.08 2.40
CA GLY A 154 -8.35 -10.36 1.67
C GLY A 154 -7.31 -10.59 0.58
N THR A 155 -7.05 -9.58 -0.26
CA THR A 155 -6.05 -9.65 -1.33
C THR A 155 -4.65 -9.91 -0.77
N ILE A 156 -4.27 -9.18 0.26
CA ILE A 156 -2.95 -9.31 0.89
C ILE A 156 -2.79 -10.66 1.57
N GLY A 157 -3.83 -11.16 2.27
CA GLY A 157 -3.80 -12.50 2.84
C GLY A 157 -3.58 -13.59 1.79
N ALA A 158 -4.18 -13.47 0.61
CA ALA A 158 -3.94 -14.39 -0.50
C ALA A 158 -2.51 -14.26 -1.06
N ILE A 159 -1.95 -13.04 -1.14
CA ILE A 159 -0.56 -12.82 -1.56
C ILE A 159 0.42 -13.45 -0.59
N ILE A 160 0.22 -13.26 0.72
CA ILE A 160 1.04 -13.87 1.77
C ILE A 160 1.07 -15.40 1.60
N LYS A 161 -0.11 -16.02 1.44
CA LYS A 161 -0.22 -17.46 1.20
C LYS A 161 0.60 -17.92 0.00
N LEU A 162 0.54 -17.21 -1.12
CA LEU A 162 1.31 -17.54 -2.32
C LEU A 162 2.83 -17.45 -2.08
N ILE A 163 3.28 -16.38 -1.38
CA ILE A 163 4.69 -16.17 -1.06
C ILE A 163 5.22 -17.32 -0.17
N GLU A 164 4.50 -17.64 0.90
CA GLU A 164 4.88 -18.67 1.86
C GLU A 164 4.84 -20.08 1.26
N GLU A 165 3.88 -20.36 0.36
CA GLU A 165 3.82 -21.65 -0.36
C GLU A 165 5.02 -21.82 -1.32
N LEU A 166 5.59 -20.73 -1.84
CA LEU A 166 6.85 -20.73 -2.58
C LEU A 166 8.10 -20.79 -1.67
N GLY A 167 7.91 -20.75 -0.36
CA GLY A 167 8.98 -20.78 0.63
C GLY A 167 9.62 -19.43 0.93
N GLY A 168 9.01 -18.31 0.50
CA GLY A 168 9.41 -16.95 0.85
C GLY A 168 8.98 -16.55 2.25
N GLU A 169 9.56 -15.48 2.77
CA GLU A 169 9.26 -14.87 4.07
C GLU A 169 8.75 -13.44 3.86
N VAL A 170 7.54 -13.12 4.31
CA VAL A 170 7.01 -11.75 4.30
C VAL A 170 7.53 -11.01 5.53
N VAL A 171 8.40 -10.04 5.33
CA VAL A 171 9.06 -9.31 6.43
C VAL A 171 8.40 -7.96 6.75
N LYS A 172 7.68 -7.36 5.79
CA LYS A 172 6.90 -6.13 6.02
C LYS A 172 5.86 -5.94 4.93
N ILE A 173 4.77 -5.24 5.29
CA ILE A 173 3.67 -4.89 4.39
C ILE A 173 3.43 -3.39 4.51
N CYS A 174 3.51 -2.66 3.38
CA CYS A 174 3.39 -1.22 3.34
C CYS A 174 2.23 -0.78 2.45
N PHE A 175 1.46 0.18 2.94
CA PHE A 175 0.34 0.78 2.23
C PHE A 175 0.47 2.30 2.16
N ILE A 176 -0.08 2.89 1.11
CA ILE A 176 -0.30 4.34 1.07
C ILE A 176 -1.40 4.72 2.07
N MET A 177 -2.51 3.96 2.09
CA MET A 177 -3.61 4.25 2.98
C MET A 177 -4.28 3.00 3.57
N GLU A 178 -4.96 3.22 4.68
CA GLU A 178 -5.78 2.23 5.38
C GLU A 178 -7.19 2.76 5.61
N LEU A 179 -8.19 1.93 5.35
CA LEU A 179 -9.57 2.14 5.78
C LEU A 179 -9.81 1.32 7.05
N ALA A 180 -9.48 1.90 8.20
CA ALA A 180 -9.47 1.21 9.50
C ALA A 180 -10.85 0.63 9.87
N GLY A 181 -11.94 1.31 9.48
CA GLY A 181 -13.29 0.85 9.70
C GLY A 181 -13.66 -0.49 9.03
N LEU A 182 -12.81 -1.01 8.14
CA LEU A 182 -12.98 -2.32 7.48
C LEU A 182 -12.15 -3.45 8.13
N ASN A 183 -11.38 -3.13 9.19
CA ASN A 183 -10.64 -4.10 10.02
C ASN A 183 -9.69 -5.02 9.25
N GLY A 184 -9.12 -4.55 8.14
CA GLY A 184 -8.24 -5.37 7.29
C GLY A 184 -7.00 -5.90 8.00
N ARG A 185 -6.48 -5.18 9.00
CA ARG A 185 -5.33 -5.61 9.81
C ARG A 185 -5.57 -6.89 10.60
N GLU A 186 -6.82 -7.19 10.98
CA GLU A 186 -7.13 -8.42 11.71
C GLU A 186 -6.76 -9.67 10.91
N LYS A 187 -6.93 -9.64 9.58
CA LYS A 187 -6.53 -10.72 8.69
C LYS A 187 -5.02 -10.83 8.48
N LEU A 188 -4.29 -9.78 8.84
CA LEU A 188 -2.84 -9.69 8.72
C LEU A 188 -2.14 -9.81 10.07
N ALA A 189 -2.85 -10.33 11.10
CA ALA A 189 -2.31 -10.51 12.43
C ALA A 189 -1.03 -11.38 12.39
N GLY A 190 0.04 -10.89 13.02
CA GLY A 190 1.34 -11.56 13.02
C GLY A 190 2.36 -11.00 12.02
N TYR A 191 1.94 -10.14 11.10
CA TYR A 191 2.82 -9.44 10.16
C TYR A 191 3.06 -7.99 10.58
N ASP A 192 4.22 -7.45 10.20
CA ASP A 192 4.52 -6.02 10.36
C ASP A 192 3.83 -5.23 9.24
N VAL A 193 2.75 -4.50 9.60
CA VAL A 193 1.90 -3.76 8.67
C VAL A 193 1.94 -2.28 8.99
N GLU A 194 2.25 -1.46 7.99
CA GLU A 194 2.31 -0.01 8.11
C GLU A 194 1.56 0.68 6.98
N ALA A 195 0.88 1.78 7.29
CA ALA A 195 0.18 2.63 6.32
C ALA A 195 0.53 4.10 6.57
N MET A 196 0.69 4.88 5.49
CA MET A 196 1.03 6.31 5.60
C MET A 196 -0.14 7.17 6.05
N ILE A 197 -1.35 6.81 5.62
CA ILE A 197 -2.60 7.53 5.93
C ILE A 197 -3.59 6.54 6.51
N THR A 198 -4.27 6.91 7.59
CA THR A 198 -5.36 6.10 8.16
C THR A 198 -6.65 6.89 8.14
N TYR A 199 -7.70 6.31 7.57
CA TYR A 199 -9.07 6.82 7.61
C TYR A 199 -9.90 5.94 8.53
N GLU A 200 -10.48 6.53 9.59
CA GLU A 200 -11.27 5.82 10.61
C GLU A 200 -12.65 5.36 10.10
N GLY A 201 -13.14 5.95 9.00
CA GLY A 201 -14.41 5.59 8.37
C GLY A 201 -14.31 4.43 7.36
N LYS A 202 -15.48 4.06 6.84
CA LYS A 202 -15.61 3.13 5.71
C LYS A 202 -15.48 3.87 4.40
#